data_9334b187a0bc32c6742d9c77a7da49e8
#
_entry.id   9334b187a0bc32c6742d9c77a7da49e8
#
_cell.length_a   1.000
_cell.length_b   1.000
_cell.length_c   1.000
_cell.angle_alpha   90.00
_cell.angle_beta   90.00
_cell.angle_gamma   90.00
#
_symmetry.space_group_name_H-M   'P 1'
#
loop_
_entity.id
_entity.type
_entity.pdbx_description
1 polymer ?
#
loop_
_entity_poly.entity_id
_entity_poly.type
_entity_poly.pdbx_seq_one_letter_code
_entity_poly.pdbx_strand_id
1 'polypeptide(L)'
;LFALLMLVASIGMIRKRKESSGPQKSKSEFQKVLIVLAEGLIVGGLTGLVGAGGGFLIIPALVLFAGLKMKTAIGTSLIIISAKSLIGFLGDVSNYDVDWSLLIIFSVLAIGGIFIGSFLSTKVDGPKLKKGFGWFVLIMGASILLKEILA
;
A
#
# COMPACT_ATOMS: atom_id res chain seq x y z
N LEU A 1 15.67 2.28 7.41
CA LEU A 1 15.40 1.62 6.12
C LEU A 1 13.99 1.91 5.59
N PHE A 2 12.95 1.72 6.41
CA PHE A 2 11.55 1.95 6.01
C PHE A 2 11.28 3.37 5.51
N ALA A 3 11.73 4.37 6.24
CA ALA A 3 11.58 5.77 5.88
C ALA A 3 12.23 6.12 4.54
N LEU A 4 13.39 5.54 4.23
CA LEU A 4 14.04 5.71 2.93
C LEU A 4 13.19 5.13 1.78
N LEU A 5 12.62 3.93 1.97
CA LEU A 5 11.72 3.33 0.99
C LEU A 5 10.48 4.20 0.76
N MET A 6 9.93 4.77 1.82
CA MET A 6 8.80 5.70 1.73
C MET A 6 9.15 6.96 0.93
N LEU A 7 10.32 7.56 1.17
CA LEU A 7 10.77 8.74 0.44
C LEU A 7 10.98 8.44 -1.06
N VAL A 8 11.63 7.33 -1.38
CA VAL A 8 11.82 6.92 -2.79
C VAL A 8 10.48 6.69 -3.48
N ALA A 9 9.56 6.00 -2.80
CA ALA A 9 8.22 5.74 -3.32
C ALA A 9 7.41 7.04 -3.50
N SER A 10 7.47 7.97 -2.54
CA SER A 10 6.77 9.26 -2.62
C SER A 10 7.25 10.12 -3.79
N ILE A 11 8.57 10.21 -3.99
CA ILE A 11 9.15 10.94 -5.11
C ILE A 11 8.71 10.33 -6.45
N GLY A 12 8.69 8.99 -6.54
CA GLY A 12 8.20 8.28 -7.72
C GLY A 12 6.72 8.53 -8.03
N MET A 13 5.89 8.73 -6.99
CA MET A 13 4.45 9.02 -7.15
C MET A 13 4.18 10.49 -7.48
N ILE A 14 4.93 11.43 -6.88
CA ILE A 14 4.78 12.88 -7.11
C ILE A 14 5.30 13.27 -8.49
N ARG A 15 6.43 12.69 -8.93
CA ARG A 15 6.95 12.90 -10.27
C ARG A 15 5.92 12.44 -11.29
N LYS A 16 5.54 13.33 -12.20
CA LYS A 16 4.72 13.04 -13.37
C LYS A 16 5.47 12.03 -14.27
N ARG A 17 5.42 10.76 -13.94
CA ARG A 17 5.72 9.76 -14.94
C ARG A 17 4.53 9.80 -15.89
N LYS A 18 4.75 10.17 -17.17
CA LYS A 18 3.76 10.00 -18.23
C LYS A 18 3.20 8.59 -18.04
N GLU A 19 1.88 8.50 -17.84
CA GLU A 19 1.20 7.21 -17.91
C GLU A 19 1.65 6.61 -19.23
N SER A 20 2.42 5.56 -19.15
CA SER A 20 2.92 4.88 -20.33
C SER A 20 1.75 4.15 -20.97
N SER A 21 0.97 4.90 -21.74
CA SER A 21 0.03 4.37 -22.73
C SER A 21 0.78 3.88 -23.96
N GLY A 22 2.03 3.49 -23.81
CA GLY A 22 2.76 2.82 -24.87
C GLY A 22 2.25 1.38 -25.01
N PRO A 23 2.17 0.83 -26.25
CA PRO A 23 1.84 -0.56 -26.43
C PRO A 23 2.84 -1.37 -25.61
N GLN A 24 2.37 -2.05 -24.58
CA GLN A 24 3.17 -3.04 -23.87
C GLN A 24 3.63 -4.03 -24.92
N LYS A 25 4.93 -3.95 -25.28
CA LYS A 25 5.56 -4.99 -26.11
C LYS A 25 5.07 -6.32 -25.56
N SER A 26 4.52 -7.13 -26.44
CA SER A 26 3.96 -8.45 -26.16
C SER A 26 4.98 -9.31 -25.41
N LYS A 27 5.06 -9.11 -24.10
CA LYS A 27 5.75 -10.05 -23.21
C LYS A 27 4.80 -11.24 -23.07
N SER A 28 5.35 -12.44 -23.18
CA SER A 28 4.61 -13.65 -22.92
C SER A 28 3.86 -13.54 -21.60
N GLU A 29 2.64 -14.05 -21.53
CA GLU A 29 1.82 -14.11 -20.30
C GLU A 29 2.64 -14.65 -19.10
N PHE A 30 3.47 -15.67 -19.37
CA PHE A 30 4.38 -16.26 -18.40
C PHE A 30 5.41 -15.26 -17.87
N GLN A 31 5.98 -14.42 -18.72
CA GLN A 31 6.94 -13.38 -18.29
C GLN A 31 6.29 -12.30 -17.45
N LYS A 32 5.03 -11.95 -17.74
CA LYS A 32 4.26 -10.99 -16.91
C LYS A 32 4.01 -11.56 -15.53
N VAL A 33 3.60 -12.81 -15.43
CA VAL A 33 3.36 -13.50 -14.15
C VAL A 33 4.65 -13.58 -13.34
N LEU A 34 5.78 -13.93 -13.97
CA LEU A 34 7.06 -14.03 -13.28
C LEU A 34 7.53 -12.69 -12.71
N ILE A 35 7.35 -11.60 -13.48
CA ILE A 35 7.68 -10.23 -13.01
C ILE A 35 6.81 -9.85 -11.81
N VAL A 36 5.51 -10.08 -11.88
CA VAL A 36 4.58 -9.77 -10.78
C VAL A 36 4.90 -10.61 -9.53
N LEU A 37 5.26 -11.87 -9.69
CA LEU A 37 5.70 -12.73 -8.59
C LEU A 37 7.01 -12.22 -7.96
N ALA A 38 7.99 -11.85 -8.76
CA ALA A 38 9.26 -11.29 -8.28
C ALA A 38 9.03 -9.96 -7.55
N GLU A 39 8.23 -9.06 -8.10
CA GLU A 39 7.83 -7.81 -7.45
C GLU A 39 7.11 -8.06 -6.12
N GLY A 40 6.16 -9.00 -6.11
CA GLY A 40 5.42 -9.40 -4.91
C GLY A 40 6.34 -9.97 -3.83
N LEU A 41 7.32 -10.79 -4.21
CA LEU A 41 8.29 -11.39 -3.30
C LEU A 41 9.23 -10.35 -2.69
N ILE A 42 9.72 -9.41 -3.51
CA ILE A 42 10.58 -8.31 -3.04
C ILE A 42 9.81 -7.37 -2.11
N VAL A 43 8.63 -6.91 -2.53
CA VAL A 43 7.82 -5.99 -1.72
C VAL A 43 7.31 -6.68 -0.46
N GLY A 44 6.86 -7.92 -0.57
CA GLY A 44 6.39 -8.73 0.56
C GLY A 44 7.52 -9.04 1.56
N GLY A 45 8.71 -9.39 1.06
CA GLY A 45 9.89 -9.61 1.89
C GLY A 45 10.36 -8.36 2.62
N LEU A 46 10.47 -7.23 1.91
CA LEU A 46 10.82 -5.94 2.52
C LEU A 46 9.80 -5.51 3.58
N THR A 47 8.51 -5.69 3.30
CA THR A 47 7.44 -5.35 4.24
C THR A 47 7.37 -6.29 5.44
N GLY A 48 7.72 -7.56 5.26
CA GLY A 48 7.84 -8.54 6.33
C GLY A 48 8.99 -8.21 7.28
N LEU A 49 10.16 -7.86 6.73
CA LEU A 49 11.34 -7.46 7.50
C LEU A 49 11.12 -6.18 8.30
N VAL A 50 10.39 -5.24 7.75
CA VAL A 50 10.12 -3.94 8.40
C VAL A 50 9.04 -4.04 9.48
N GLY A 51 8.23 -5.10 9.47
CA GLY A 51 7.15 -5.30 10.46
C GLY A 51 5.99 -4.29 10.36
N ALA A 52 6.01 -3.38 9.39
CA ALA A 52 5.02 -2.30 9.23
C ALA A 52 3.69 -2.77 8.60
N GLY A 53 3.36 -4.04 8.70
CA GLY A 53 2.11 -4.61 8.17
C GLY A 53 1.97 -4.62 6.64
N GLY A 54 2.86 -3.98 5.91
CA GLY A 54 2.99 -4.03 4.46
C GLY A 54 1.97 -3.26 3.64
N GLY A 55 0.84 -2.90 4.19
CA GLY A 55 -0.24 -2.27 3.44
C GLY A 55 0.14 -0.94 2.79
N PHE A 56 0.99 -0.19 3.44
CA PHE A 56 1.37 1.14 3.00
C PHE A 56 2.27 1.15 1.75
N LEU A 57 3.16 0.16 1.61
CA LEU A 57 4.06 0.04 0.45
C LEU A 57 3.42 -0.66 -0.75
N ILE A 58 2.34 -1.40 -0.55
CA ILE A 58 1.65 -2.11 -1.63
C ILE A 58 1.11 -1.13 -2.67
N ILE A 59 0.49 -0.02 -2.26
CA ILE A 59 -0.08 0.97 -3.19
C ILE A 59 1.01 1.59 -4.08
N PRO A 60 2.11 2.16 -3.55
CA PRO A 60 3.21 2.64 -4.38
C PRO A 60 3.81 1.56 -5.29
N ALA A 61 3.97 0.34 -4.79
CA ALA A 61 4.49 -0.77 -5.58
C ALA A 61 3.59 -1.08 -6.79
N LEU A 62 2.29 -1.23 -6.58
CA LEU A 62 1.33 -1.48 -7.66
C LEU A 62 1.28 -0.34 -8.69
N VAL A 63 1.43 0.91 -8.24
CA VAL A 63 1.41 2.08 -9.14
C VAL A 63 2.73 2.25 -9.90
N LEU A 64 3.88 2.03 -9.25
CA LEU A 64 5.19 2.33 -9.84
C LEU A 64 5.76 1.16 -10.62
N PHE A 65 5.58 -0.07 -10.14
CA PHE A 65 6.13 -1.28 -10.75
C PHE A 65 5.10 -1.98 -11.64
N ALA A 66 3.91 -2.26 -11.14
CA ALA A 66 2.86 -2.89 -11.93
C ALA A 66 2.13 -1.92 -12.89
N GLY A 67 2.37 -0.60 -12.77
CA GLY A 67 1.81 0.42 -13.67
C GLY A 67 0.29 0.58 -13.57
N LEU A 68 -0.32 0.13 -12.46
CA LEU A 68 -1.75 0.23 -12.26
C LEU A 68 -2.20 1.68 -12.05
N LYS A 69 -3.41 2.00 -12.53
CA LYS A 69 -4.04 3.27 -12.22
C LYS A 69 -4.29 3.36 -10.71
N MET A 70 -4.16 4.55 -10.13
CA MET A 70 -4.24 4.76 -8.68
C MET A 70 -5.49 4.14 -8.04
N LYS A 71 -6.67 4.34 -8.63
CA LYS A 71 -7.93 3.77 -8.12
C LYS A 71 -7.93 2.23 -8.13
N THR A 72 -7.40 1.63 -9.18
CA THR A 72 -7.25 0.17 -9.28
C THR A 72 -6.24 -0.35 -8.26
N ALA A 73 -5.10 0.34 -8.12
CA ALA A 73 -4.07 -0.02 -7.15
C ALA A 73 -4.61 0.00 -5.71
N ILE A 74 -5.43 1.00 -5.35
CA ILE A 74 -6.09 1.07 -4.04
C ILE A 74 -7.02 -0.13 -3.84
N GLY A 75 -7.91 -0.42 -4.79
CA GLY A 75 -8.82 -1.56 -4.68
C GLY A 75 -8.08 -2.89 -4.55
N THR A 76 -7.06 -3.11 -5.38
CA THR A 76 -6.22 -4.33 -5.33
C THR A 76 -5.47 -4.43 -4.00
N SER A 77 -4.89 -3.32 -3.52
CA SER A 77 -4.18 -3.31 -2.25
C SER A 77 -5.09 -3.65 -1.07
N LEU A 78 -6.33 -3.16 -1.06
CA LEU A 78 -7.30 -3.47 -0.01
C LEU A 78 -7.61 -4.97 0.04
N ILE A 79 -7.77 -5.64 -1.10
CA ILE A 79 -8.00 -7.09 -1.17
C ILE A 79 -6.78 -7.84 -0.61
N ILE A 80 -5.58 -7.47 -1.04
CA ILE A 80 -4.32 -8.09 -0.57
C ILE A 80 -4.16 -7.91 0.95
N ILE A 81 -4.40 -6.69 1.45
CA ILE A 81 -4.28 -6.37 2.88
C ILE A 81 -5.32 -7.17 3.68
N SER A 82 -6.57 -7.23 3.20
CA SER A 82 -7.64 -7.98 3.87
C SER A 82 -7.32 -9.46 3.96
N ALA A 83 -6.87 -10.08 2.88
CA ALA A 83 -6.49 -11.49 2.86
C ALA A 83 -5.32 -11.76 3.82
N LYS A 84 -4.27 -10.93 3.77
CA LYS A 84 -3.12 -11.04 4.67
C LYS A 84 -3.51 -10.87 6.14
N SER A 85 -4.33 -9.85 6.44
CA SER A 85 -4.77 -9.56 7.80
C SER A 85 -5.66 -10.66 8.35
N LEU A 86 -6.52 -11.27 7.51
CA LEU A 86 -7.35 -12.39 7.93
C LEU A 86 -6.51 -13.62 8.30
N ILE A 87 -5.49 -13.94 7.48
CA ILE A 87 -4.58 -15.05 7.76
C ILE A 87 -3.77 -14.77 9.03
N GLY A 88 -3.25 -13.56 9.20
CA GLY A 88 -2.52 -13.15 10.40
C GLY A 88 -3.40 -13.23 11.65
N PHE A 89 -4.62 -12.72 11.59
CA PHE A 89 -5.58 -12.75 12.68
C PHE A 89 -5.94 -14.18 13.12
N LEU A 90 -6.11 -15.10 12.17
CA LEU A 90 -6.37 -16.52 12.49
C LEU A 90 -5.21 -17.16 13.26
N GLY A 91 -3.96 -16.76 12.96
CA GLY A 91 -2.80 -17.19 13.73
C GLY A 91 -2.75 -16.59 15.12
N ASP A 92 -3.07 -15.30 15.25
CA ASP A 92 -3.00 -14.56 16.51
C ASP A 92 -4.10 -15.00 17.50
N VAL A 93 -5.33 -15.21 17.03
CA VAL A 93 -6.47 -15.66 17.87
C VAL A 93 -6.19 -16.98 18.57
N SER A 94 -5.37 -17.83 17.96
CA SER A 94 -5.00 -19.13 18.55
C SER A 94 -3.92 -19.03 19.62
N ASN A 95 -3.16 -17.94 19.67
CA ASN A 95 -1.96 -17.82 20.50
C ASN A 95 -2.03 -16.68 21.54
N TYR A 96 -2.97 -15.75 21.40
CA TYR A 96 -3.07 -14.57 22.26
C TYR A 96 -4.50 -14.35 22.73
N ASP A 97 -4.65 -13.82 23.96
CA ASP A 97 -5.92 -13.37 24.48
C ASP A 97 -6.35 -12.07 23.79
N VAL A 98 -7.42 -12.15 23.02
CA VAL A 98 -7.93 -11.01 22.24
C VAL A 98 -8.96 -10.24 23.08
N ASP A 99 -8.74 -8.93 23.25
CA ASP A 99 -9.77 -8.04 23.80
C ASP A 99 -10.85 -7.78 22.74
N TRP A 100 -11.91 -8.56 22.81
CA TRP A 100 -13.04 -8.51 21.88
C TRP A 100 -13.77 -7.16 21.90
N SER A 101 -13.84 -6.49 23.05
CA SER A 101 -14.49 -5.18 23.16
C SER A 101 -13.76 -4.12 22.37
N LEU A 102 -12.44 -4.07 22.52
CA LEU A 102 -11.56 -3.17 21.80
C LEU A 102 -11.60 -3.46 20.30
N LEU A 103 -11.54 -4.75 19.93
CA LEU A 103 -11.59 -5.18 18.53
C LEU A 103 -12.90 -4.73 17.84
N ILE A 104 -14.05 -4.90 18.49
CA ILE A 104 -15.35 -4.50 17.92
C ILE A 104 -15.42 -2.99 17.73
N ILE A 105 -15.02 -2.21 18.74
CA ILE A 105 -15.04 -0.74 18.65
C ILE A 105 -14.19 -0.26 17.49
N PHE A 106 -12.93 -0.72 17.37
CA PHE A 106 -12.06 -0.35 16.27
C PHE A 106 -12.58 -0.82 14.91
N SER A 107 -13.18 -2.01 14.85
CA SER A 107 -13.76 -2.54 13.60
C SER A 107 -14.92 -1.68 13.11
N VAL A 108 -15.81 -1.26 14.00
CA VAL A 108 -16.93 -0.37 13.64
C VAL A 108 -16.42 0.98 13.13
N LEU A 109 -15.44 1.58 13.83
CA LEU A 109 -14.82 2.83 13.40
C LEU A 109 -14.12 2.69 12.05
N ALA A 110 -13.40 1.59 11.83
CA ALA A 110 -12.72 1.31 10.57
C ALA A 110 -13.72 1.14 9.40
N ILE A 111 -14.81 0.40 9.62
CA ILE A 111 -15.88 0.24 8.62
C ILE A 111 -16.47 1.61 8.27
N GLY A 112 -16.80 2.42 9.25
CA GLY A 112 -17.28 3.80 9.03
C GLY A 112 -16.28 4.63 8.22
N GLY A 113 -14.99 4.55 8.57
CA GLY A 113 -13.90 5.21 7.83
C GLY A 113 -13.79 4.76 6.37
N ILE A 114 -13.97 3.47 6.11
CA ILE A 114 -13.95 2.92 4.73
C ILE A 114 -15.11 3.49 3.90
N PHE A 115 -16.31 3.55 4.44
CA PHE A 115 -17.46 4.12 3.73
C PHE A 115 -17.24 5.60 3.39
N ILE A 116 -16.79 6.40 4.37
CA ILE A 116 -16.49 7.82 4.17
C ILE A 116 -15.35 7.99 3.15
N GLY A 117 -14.26 7.24 3.31
CA GLY A 117 -13.11 7.30 2.41
C GLY A 117 -13.45 6.88 0.99
N SER A 118 -14.25 5.82 0.82
CA SER A 118 -14.71 5.36 -0.48
C SER A 118 -15.57 6.41 -1.17
N PHE A 119 -16.53 6.99 -0.46
CA PHE A 119 -17.37 8.08 -0.99
C PHE A 119 -16.53 9.30 -1.41
N LEU A 120 -15.55 9.68 -0.61
CA LEU A 120 -14.66 10.80 -0.93
C LEU A 120 -13.76 10.50 -2.14
N SER A 121 -13.27 9.27 -2.25
CA SER A 121 -12.42 8.82 -3.35
C SER A 121 -13.13 8.82 -4.71
N THR A 122 -14.46 8.68 -4.74
CA THR A 122 -15.21 8.78 -5.99
C THR A 122 -15.21 10.19 -6.57
N LYS A 123 -15.14 11.21 -5.71
CA LYS A 123 -15.14 12.62 -6.09
C LYS A 123 -13.75 13.16 -6.50
N VAL A 124 -12.69 12.39 -6.31
CA VAL A 124 -11.32 12.81 -6.60
C VAL A 124 -10.78 12.05 -7.81
N ASP A 125 -10.16 12.79 -8.74
CA ASP A 125 -9.50 12.18 -9.90
C ASP A 125 -8.27 11.35 -9.50
N GLY A 126 -8.04 10.23 -10.21
CA GLY A 126 -6.90 9.34 -9.94
C GLY A 126 -5.54 10.06 -9.87
N PRO A 127 -5.19 10.97 -10.79
CA PRO A 127 -3.94 11.73 -10.73
C PRO A 127 -3.82 12.64 -9.50
N LYS A 128 -4.92 13.26 -9.07
CA LYS A 128 -4.95 14.08 -7.84
C LYS A 128 -4.77 13.21 -6.61
N LEU A 129 -5.46 12.06 -6.59
CA LEU A 129 -5.36 11.08 -5.52
C LEU A 129 -3.93 10.52 -5.40
N LYS A 130 -3.28 10.22 -6.53
CA LYS A 130 -1.87 9.79 -6.58
C LYS A 130 -0.93 10.83 -5.99
N LYS A 131 -1.10 12.10 -6.34
CA LYS A 131 -0.29 13.20 -5.79
C LYS A 131 -0.53 13.37 -4.30
N GLY A 132 -1.80 13.40 -3.86
CA GLY A 132 -2.16 13.53 -2.45
C GLY A 132 -1.57 12.41 -1.61
N PHE A 133 -1.66 11.17 -2.08
CA PHE A 133 -1.05 10.03 -1.42
C PHE A 133 0.49 10.13 -1.39
N GLY A 134 1.13 10.55 -2.50
CA GLY A 134 2.56 10.78 -2.56
C GLY A 134 3.04 11.82 -1.53
N TRP A 135 2.33 12.93 -1.37
CA TRP A 135 2.62 13.93 -0.34
C TRP A 135 2.42 13.39 1.07
N PHE A 136 1.36 12.63 1.30
CA PHE A 136 1.12 11.99 2.59
C PHE A 136 2.28 11.04 2.97
N VAL A 137 2.70 10.19 2.02
CA VAL A 137 3.84 9.27 2.21
C VAL A 137 5.13 10.02 2.49
N LEU A 138 5.35 11.15 1.81
CA LEU A 138 6.53 11.99 1.99
C LEU A 138 6.59 12.59 3.40
N ILE A 139 5.48 13.16 3.87
CA ILE A 139 5.39 13.75 5.21
C ILE A 139 5.61 12.67 6.28
N MET A 140 4.97 11.52 6.15
CA MET A 140 5.14 10.42 7.09
C MET A 140 6.57 9.88 7.09
N GLY A 141 7.16 9.66 5.91
CA GLY A 141 8.54 9.20 5.78
C GLY A 141 9.56 10.20 6.36
N ALA A 142 9.36 11.49 6.12
CA ALA A 142 10.19 12.54 6.69
C ALA A 142 10.06 12.62 8.22
N SER A 143 8.83 12.49 8.75
CA SER A 143 8.58 12.50 10.20
C SER A 143 9.26 11.32 10.90
N ILE A 144 9.20 10.13 10.30
CA ILE A 144 9.87 8.93 10.85
C ILE A 144 11.38 9.09 10.82
N LEU A 145 11.94 9.61 9.72
CA LEU A 145 13.39 9.87 9.61
C LEU A 145 13.86 10.90 10.64
N LEU A 146 13.11 11.99 10.79
CA LEU A 146 13.44 13.03 11.74
C LEU A 146 13.44 12.49 13.17
N LYS A 147 12.46 11.66 13.51
CA LYS A 147 12.38 11.02 14.83
C LYS A 147 13.55 10.04 15.05
N GLU A 148 13.95 9.29 14.03
CA GLU A 148 15.03 8.31 14.10
C GLU A 148 16.42 8.98 14.20
N ILE A 149 16.58 10.21 13.65
CA ILE A 149 17.83 10.98 13.73
C ILE A 149 17.94 11.75 15.06
N LEU A 150 16.79 12.15 15.64
CA LEU A 150 16.76 12.92 16.88
C LEU A 150 16.68 12.05 18.15
N ALA A 151 16.43 10.74 18.01
CA ALA A 151 16.44 9.76 19.11
C ALA A 151 17.79 9.08 19.23
#